data_04f2b569222647cac6fb043a3be07541
#
_entry.id   04f2b569222647cac6fb043a3be07541
#
_cell.length_a   1.000
_cell.length_b   1.000
_cell.length_c   1.000
_cell.angle_alpha   90.00
_cell.angle_beta   90.00
_cell.angle_gamma   90.00
#
_symmetry.space_group_name_H-M   'P 1'
#
loop_
_entity.id
_entity.type
_entity.pdbx_description
1 polymer ?
#
loop_
_entity_poly.entity_id
_entity_poly.type
_entity_poly.pdbx_seq_one_letter_code
_entity_poly.pdbx_strand_id
1 'polypeptide(L)'
;MKFPFSFSRLFLPLLLVVLTAFSVASAQDEYKAVKTWEAFDFAGRSVAQADMTALALEDLKLVRGIVFGKHGRVFKDPEIKRFLESRPWFKADPNFQNSVLNDAERKNLDVIRIAEAGKHEIVEPGDMRLYQDRALTKRKLGTTHTSAELTVLAAEIEAIHGKRFDDTVWLQQYFDERYWYHAAERYDPKGLSLVERKNLALIDSIQKQKRRVAISPGDMELFENKLIADQLLRGLSLHELRLLRNEIYARHGRIFKTVWIQQYFGGQPWYDPKEDFKDEEISGSDKTNIETIVAYENKLHDSISNQAITAALLQGLFLEDVRKMREEIYARHGKVFKDPWTQKYFASLDWYKANPNFTDASLSAVEKRNIVVIGGYEKRAVTAMSTIEG
;
A
#
# COMPACT_ATOMS: atom_id res chain seq x y z
N MET A 1 -73.55 40.79 -33.06
CA MET A 1 -74.15 39.42 -33.22
C MET A 1 -73.17 38.36 -32.81
N LYS A 2 -73.53 37.59 -31.81
CA LYS A 2 -72.96 36.31 -31.38
C LYS A 2 -71.48 36.23 -30.97
N PHE A 3 -71.21 36.24 -29.68
CA PHE A 3 -70.06 35.56 -29.02
C PHE A 3 -70.23 34.04 -29.07
N PRO A 4 -69.13 33.28 -29.04
CA PRO A 4 -69.11 32.26 -28.02
C PRO A 4 -67.84 32.17 -27.16
N PHE A 5 -68.08 31.81 -25.94
CA PHE A 5 -67.21 31.47 -24.83
C PHE A 5 -66.11 30.47 -25.22
N SER A 6 -64.89 30.70 -24.72
CA SER A 6 -63.83 29.72 -24.67
C SER A 6 -63.46 29.46 -23.23
N PHE A 7 -63.64 28.22 -22.79
CA PHE A 7 -63.27 27.66 -21.49
C PHE A 7 -61.74 27.55 -21.38
N SER A 8 -61.14 28.31 -20.49
CA SER A 8 -59.77 28.13 -20.07
C SER A 8 -59.70 26.96 -19.07
N ARG A 9 -59.07 25.85 -19.48
CA ARG A 9 -58.74 24.76 -18.58
C ARG A 9 -57.44 25.08 -17.91
N LEU A 10 -57.48 25.33 -16.57
CA LEU A 10 -56.34 25.34 -15.68
C LEU A 10 -55.75 23.91 -15.59
N PHE A 11 -54.59 23.70 -16.16
CA PHE A 11 -53.77 22.53 -15.86
C PHE A 11 -52.93 22.83 -14.61
N LEU A 12 -53.28 22.20 -13.51
CA LEU A 12 -52.49 22.13 -12.29
C LEU A 12 -51.39 21.07 -12.52
N PRO A 13 -50.10 21.42 -12.46
CA PRO A 13 -49.07 20.37 -12.48
C PRO A 13 -49.07 19.62 -11.16
N LEU A 14 -49.42 18.33 -11.21
CA LEU A 14 -49.23 17.42 -10.10
C LEU A 14 -47.72 17.21 -9.89
N LEU A 15 -47.15 17.88 -8.88
CA LEU A 15 -45.77 17.70 -8.47
C LEU A 15 -45.63 16.34 -7.80
N LEU A 16 -45.18 15.34 -8.58
CA LEU A 16 -44.87 13.99 -8.09
C LEU A 16 -43.56 14.10 -7.30
N VAL A 17 -43.64 14.28 -5.98
CA VAL A 17 -42.50 14.13 -5.08
C VAL A 17 -42.17 12.65 -5.02
N VAL A 18 -41.23 12.20 -5.85
CA VAL A 18 -40.60 10.88 -5.68
C VAL A 18 -39.65 11.02 -4.48
N LEU A 19 -40.13 10.63 -3.31
CA LEU A 19 -39.29 10.34 -2.17
C LEU A 19 -38.44 9.11 -2.53
N THR A 20 -37.22 9.35 -2.97
CA THR A 20 -36.18 8.31 -2.99
C THR A 20 -35.83 8.03 -1.53
N ALA A 21 -36.55 7.12 -0.91
CA ALA A 21 -36.09 6.42 0.27
C ALA A 21 -34.85 5.61 -0.14
N PHE A 22 -33.68 6.25 -0.15
CA PHE A 22 -32.41 5.52 -0.15
C PHE A 22 -32.41 4.69 1.13
N SER A 23 -32.48 3.40 0.95
CA SER A 23 -32.54 2.39 2.00
C SER A 23 -31.28 2.47 2.87
N VAL A 24 -31.43 3.00 4.07
CA VAL A 24 -30.51 2.84 5.21
C VAL A 24 -30.44 1.35 5.65
N ALA A 25 -31.24 0.48 5.03
CA ALA A 25 -31.35 -0.94 5.35
C ALA A 25 -30.14 -1.80 4.92
N SER A 26 -29.26 -1.33 4.00
CA SER A 26 -28.11 -2.12 3.55
C SER A 26 -26.90 -2.05 4.47
N ALA A 27 -26.71 -0.93 5.20
CA ALA A 27 -25.57 -0.75 6.10
C ALA A 27 -25.67 -1.55 7.41
N GLN A 28 -26.87 -1.95 7.82
CA GLN A 28 -27.08 -2.76 9.03
C GLN A 28 -26.77 -4.26 8.82
N ASP A 29 -26.75 -4.74 7.59
CA ASP A 29 -26.50 -6.15 7.28
C ASP A 29 -25.01 -6.44 7.01
N GLU A 30 -24.25 -5.42 6.62
CA GLU A 30 -22.82 -5.52 6.27
C GLU A 30 -21.97 -6.02 7.47
N TYR A 31 -22.32 -5.67 8.71
CA TYR A 31 -21.57 -6.02 9.92
C TYR A 31 -22.31 -6.99 10.85
N LYS A 32 -23.23 -7.78 10.30
CA LYS A 32 -24.08 -8.69 11.09
C LYS A 32 -23.29 -9.71 11.91
N ALA A 33 -22.21 -10.25 11.33
CA ALA A 33 -21.36 -11.26 11.98
C ALA A 33 -20.67 -10.75 13.24
N VAL A 34 -20.37 -9.46 13.29
CA VAL A 34 -19.65 -8.86 14.44
C VAL A 34 -20.58 -8.13 15.44
N LYS A 35 -21.86 -8.02 15.15
CA LYS A 35 -22.82 -7.27 15.98
C LYS A 35 -22.91 -7.78 17.42
N THR A 36 -22.84 -9.08 17.64
CA THR A 36 -22.87 -9.68 18.98
C THR A 36 -21.63 -9.33 19.78
N TRP A 37 -20.50 -9.08 19.11
CA TRP A 37 -19.21 -8.72 19.72
C TRP A 37 -19.17 -7.27 20.18
N GLU A 38 -19.99 -6.40 19.59
CA GLU A 38 -20.11 -5.01 20.06
C GLU A 38 -20.62 -4.92 21.51
N ALA A 39 -21.51 -5.84 21.91
CA ALA A 39 -22.07 -5.92 23.27
C ALA A 39 -21.28 -6.86 24.20
N PHE A 40 -20.26 -7.57 23.67
CA PHE A 40 -19.49 -8.52 24.47
C PHE A 40 -18.60 -7.78 25.48
N ASP A 41 -18.55 -8.30 26.70
CA ASP A 41 -17.69 -7.79 27.77
C ASP A 41 -16.29 -8.42 27.69
N PHE A 42 -15.42 -7.82 26.88
CA PHE A 42 -14.04 -8.28 26.73
C PHE A 42 -13.19 -8.06 27.98
N ALA A 43 -13.58 -7.14 28.85
CA ALA A 43 -12.85 -6.81 30.07
C ALA A 43 -13.09 -7.83 31.19
N GLY A 44 -14.27 -8.48 31.20
CA GLY A 44 -14.65 -9.42 32.25
C GLY A 44 -14.84 -10.89 31.78
N ARG A 45 -14.87 -11.12 30.47
CA ARG A 45 -15.16 -12.45 29.89
C ARG A 45 -14.12 -12.87 28.87
N SER A 46 -13.83 -14.17 28.81
CA SER A 46 -12.94 -14.74 27.81
C SER A 46 -13.72 -15.13 26.54
N VAL A 47 -13.16 -14.86 25.37
CA VAL A 47 -13.65 -15.37 24.09
C VAL A 47 -13.21 -16.82 23.90
N ALA A 48 -14.08 -17.66 23.33
CA ALA A 48 -13.72 -19.02 23.00
C ALA A 48 -12.97 -19.08 21.66
N GLN A 49 -11.91 -19.87 21.58
CA GLN A 49 -11.15 -20.09 20.34
C GLN A 49 -12.05 -20.57 19.18
N ALA A 50 -13.03 -21.42 19.49
CA ALA A 50 -13.96 -21.96 18.51
C ALA A 50 -14.80 -20.85 17.84
N ASP A 51 -15.27 -19.87 18.63
CA ASP A 51 -16.06 -18.75 18.13
C ASP A 51 -15.23 -17.87 17.16
N MET A 52 -13.98 -17.62 17.51
CA MET A 52 -13.06 -16.85 16.64
C MET A 52 -12.72 -17.61 15.36
N THR A 53 -12.48 -18.92 15.46
CA THR A 53 -12.16 -19.74 14.28
C THR A 53 -13.32 -19.81 13.28
N ALA A 54 -14.56 -19.66 13.72
CA ALA A 54 -15.76 -19.67 12.88
C ALA A 54 -15.94 -18.36 12.06
N LEU A 55 -15.35 -17.24 12.50
CA LEU A 55 -15.47 -15.95 11.81
C LEU A 55 -14.58 -15.88 10.57
N ALA A 56 -15.00 -15.07 9.57
CA ALA A 56 -14.14 -14.70 8.43
C ALA A 56 -12.97 -13.84 8.89
N LEU A 57 -11.93 -13.69 8.06
CA LEU A 57 -10.75 -12.88 8.39
C LEU A 57 -11.11 -11.41 8.62
N GLU A 58 -11.96 -10.87 7.75
CA GLU A 58 -12.45 -9.50 7.81
C GLU A 58 -13.23 -9.25 9.11
N ASP A 59 -14.09 -10.21 9.51
CA ASP A 59 -14.85 -10.13 10.76
C ASP A 59 -13.92 -10.17 11.99
N LEU A 60 -12.88 -11.01 11.97
CA LEU A 60 -11.88 -11.07 13.04
C LEU A 60 -11.15 -9.74 13.21
N LYS A 61 -10.76 -9.08 12.11
CA LYS A 61 -10.16 -7.74 12.12
C LYS A 61 -11.09 -6.72 12.79
N LEU A 62 -12.39 -6.78 12.48
CA LEU A 62 -13.39 -5.92 13.10
C LEU A 62 -13.58 -6.24 14.60
N VAL A 63 -13.65 -7.51 15.01
CA VAL A 63 -13.74 -7.90 16.42
C VAL A 63 -12.53 -7.39 17.20
N ARG A 64 -11.33 -7.52 16.64
CA ARG A 64 -10.12 -6.92 17.21
C ARG A 64 -10.22 -5.40 17.28
N GLY A 65 -10.76 -4.77 16.23
CA GLY A 65 -11.07 -3.34 16.19
C GLY A 65 -12.04 -2.92 17.31
N ILE A 66 -13.06 -3.73 17.62
CA ILE A 66 -14.01 -3.45 18.71
C ILE A 66 -13.31 -3.41 20.07
N VAL A 67 -12.44 -4.40 20.38
CA VAL A 67 -11.71 -4.42 21.67
C VAL A 67 -10.94 -3.12 21.86
N PHE A 68 -10.14 -2.70 20.91
CA PHE A 68 -9.39 -1.46 20.97
C PHE A 68 -10.27 -0.21 20.88
N GLY A 69 -11.31 -0.26 20.03
CA GLY A 69 -12.22 0.86 19.80
C GLY A 69 -13.03 1.25 21.04
N LYS A 70 -13.33 0.30 21.94
CA LYS A 70 -13.95 0.59 23.26
C LYS A 70 -13.07 1.49 24.13
N HIS A 71 -11.78 1.55 23.88
CA HIS A 71 -10.81 2.45 24.51
C HIS A 71 -10.43 3.64 23.63
N GLY A 72 -11.13 3.85 22.50
CA GLY A 72 -10.95 5.02 21.65
C GLY A 72 -9.77 4.94 20.66
N ARG A 73 -9.12 3.79 20.49
CA ARG A 73 -8.01 3.66 19.54
C ARG A 73 -8.46 4.01 18.10
N VAL A 74 -7.72 4.92 17.48
CA VAL A 74 -7.89 5.26 16.06
C VAL A 74 -7.02 4.33 15.22
N PHE A 75 -7.60 3.75 14.15
CA PHE A 75 -6.90 2.85 13.25
C PHE A 75 -6.55 3.57 11.94
N LYS A 76 -5.41 3.19 11.35
CA LYS A 76 -5.02 3.60 9.98
C LYS A 76 -5.75 2.77 8.92
N ASP A 77 -6.15 1.54 9.25
CA ASP A 77 -6.94 0.66 8.38
C ASP A 77 -8.29 1.31 8.07
N PRO A 78 -8.61 1.58 6.79
CA PRO A 78 -9.80 2.34 6.42
C PRO A 78 -11.10 1.60 6.72
N GLU A 79 -11.10 0.26 6.68
CA GLU A 79 -12.29 -0.54 6.96
C GLU A 79 -12.62 -0.55 8.46
N ILE A 80 -11.61 -0.81 9.31
CA ILE A 80 -11.77 -0.75 10.77
C ILE A 80 -12.17 0.66 11.19
N LYS A 81 -11.54 1.70 10.62
CA LYS A 81 -11.84 3.10 10.88
C LYS A 81 -13.30 3.41 10.53
N ARG A 82 -13.75 3.10 9.31
CA ARG A 82 -15.12 3.32 8.84
C ARG A 82 -16.14 2.60 9.74
N PHE A 83 -15.85 1.34 10.08
CA PHE A 83 -16.69 0.56 10.99
C PHE A 83 -16.84 1.25 12.34
N LEU A 84 -15.73 1.60 13.01
CA LEU A 84 -15.76 2.22 14.34
C LEU A 84 -16.46 3.58 14.32
N GLU A 85 -16.14 4.45 13.36
CA GLU A 85 -16.75 5.78 13.22
C GLU A 85 -18.26 5.73 12.99
N SER A 86 -18.79 4.62 12.45
CA SER A 86 -20.23 4.40 12.30
C SER A 86 -20.92 3.94 13.59
N ARG A 87 -20.20 3.71 14.69
CA ARG A 87 -20.75 3.20 15.95
C ARG A 87 -21.00 4.31 16.95
N PRO A 88 -22.22 4.40 17.52
CA PRO A 88 -22.56 5.46 18.49
C PRO A 88 -21.76 5.36 19.80
N TRP A 89 -21.21 4.19 20.12
CA TRP A 89 -20.40 3.97 21.31
C TRP A 89 -18.93 4.34 21.13
N PHE A 90 -18.45 4.49 19.87
CA PHE A 90 -17.05 4.83 19.61
C PHE A 90 -16.76 6.30 19.88
N LYS A 91 -15.70 6.55 20.64
CA LYS A 91 -15.16 7.88 20.89
C LYS A 91 -13.65 7.83 20.70
N ALA A 92 -13.16 8.49 19.66
CA ALA A 92 -11.73 8.54 19.35
C ALA A 92 -10.94 9.19 20.49
N ASP A 93 -9.86 8.55 20.92
CA ASP A 93 -8.88 9.09 21.86
C ASP A 93 -7.51 9.19 21.16
N PRO A 94 -7.05 10.40 20.80
CA PRO A 94 -5.75 10.60 20.16
C PRO A 94 -4.57 10.22 21.07
N ASN A 95 -4.79 10.11 22.38
CA ASN A 95 -3.78 9.76 23.38
C ASN A 95 -3.84 8.29 23.79
N PHE A 96 -4.57 7.45 23.03
CA PHE A 96 -4.70 6.03 23.34
C PHE A 96 -3.32 5.37 23.52
N GLN A 97 -3.20 4.58 24.58
CA GLN A 97 -2.04 3.74 24.86
C GLN A 97 -2.49 2.32 25.24
N ASN A 98 -1.70 1.31 24.86
CA ASN A 98 -2.02 -0.09 25.18
C ASN A 98 -2.05 -0.42 26.67
N SER A 99 -1.54 0.45 27.53
CA SER A 99 -1.59 0.31 28.99
C SER A 99 -3.01 0.34 29.57
N VAL A 100 -4.00 0.90 28.84
CA VAL A 100 -5.40 0.91 29.25
C VAL A 100 -6.08 -0.46 29.17
N LEU A 101 -5.51 -1.39 28.38
CA LEU A 101 -6.04 -2.74 28.24
C LEU A 101 -5.74 -3.57 29.51
N ASN A 102 -6.75 -4.22 30.04
CA ASN A 102 -6.55 -5.16 31.14
C ASN A 102 -6.10 -6.55 30.66
N ASP A 103 -5.77 -7.45 31.59
CA ASP A 103 -5.26 -8.79 31.27
C ASP A 103 -6.28 -9.67 30.53
N ALA A 104 -7.59 -9.50 30.77
CA ALA A 104 -8.62 -10.27 30.07
C ALA A 104 -8.70 -9.82 28.61
N GLU A 105 -8.68 -8.52 28.35
CA GLU A 105 -8.69 -7.96 27.01
C GLU A 105 -7.44 -8.37 26.21
N ARG A 106 -6.25 -8.35 26.84
CA ARG A 106 -5.00 -8.81 26.21
C ARG A 106 -5.08 -10.29 25.82
N LYS A 107 -5.59 -11.14 26.71
CA LYS A 107 -5.82 -12.56 26.41
C LYS A 107 -6.84 -12.76 25.29
N ASN A 108 -7.91 -11.99 25.27
CA ASN A 108 -8.90 -12.03 24.21
C ASN A 108 -8.29 -11.61 22.86
N LEU A 109 -7.49 -10.54 22.84
CA LEU A 109 -6.75 -10.11 21.66
C LEU A 109 -5.80 -11.20 21.16
N ASP A 110 -5.15 -11.95 22.05
CA ASP A 110 -4.30 -13.07 21.66
C ASP A 110 -5.09 -14.17 20.96
N VAL A 111 -6.26 -14.53 21.48
CA VAL A 111 -7.14 -15.54 20.86
C VAL A 111 -7.59 -15.08 19.47
N ILE A 112 -8.00 -13.80 19.32
CA ILE A 112 -8.42 -13.23 18.05
C ILE A 112 -7.26 -13.24 17.05
N ARG A 113 -6.07 -12.76 17.44
CA ARG A 113 -4.88 -12.70 16.57
C ARG A 113 -4.40 -14.08 16.12
N ILE A 114 -4.46 -15.09 16.98
CA ILE A 114 -4.14 -16.47 16.61
C ILE A 114 -5.14 -16.99 15.56
N ALA A 115 -6.43 -16.66 15.69
CA ALA A 115 -7.43 -17.02 14.69
C ALA A 115 -7.21 -16.29 13.36
N GLU A 116 -6.89 -14.98 13.36
CA GLU A 116 -6.50 -14.22 12.16
C GLU A 116 -5.29 -14.88 11.47
N ALA A 117 -4.19 -15.10 12.18
CA ALA A 117 -2.96 -15.71 11.67
C ALA A 117 -3.21 -17.10 11.04
N GLY A 118 -4.14 -17.86 11.60
CA GLY A 118 -4.53 -19.17 11.05
C GLY A 118 -5.20 -19.09 9.69
N LYS A 119 -5.83 -17.94 9.34
CA LYS A 119 -6.56 -17.71 8.09
C LYS A 119 -5.71 -17.05 7.00
N HIS A 120 -4.59 -16.40 7.34
CA HIS A 120 -3.71 -15.84 6.34
C HIS A 120 -3.14 -16.93 5.43
N GLU A 121 -3.23 -16.75 4.13
CA GLU A 121 -2.64 -17.67 3.14
C GLU A 121 -1.12 -17.58 3.19
N ILE A 122 -0.59 -16.35 3.26
CA ILE A 122 0.82 -16.01 3.45
C ILE A 122 0.94 -15.38 4.84
N VAL A 123 1.99 -15.72 5.58
CA VAL A 123 2.23 -15.14 6.90
C VAL A 123 2.41 -13.62 6.80
N GLU A 124 1.81 -12.89 7.72
CA GLU A 124 1.88 -11.42 7.77
C GLU A 124 2.57 -10.95 9.05
N PRO A 125 3.12 -9.73 9.10
CA PRO A 125 3.58 -9.10 10.33
C PRO A 125 2.50 -9.14 11.42
N GLY A 126 2.85 -9.72 12.57
CA GLY A 126 1.94 -9.99 13.68
C GLY A 126 1.54 -11.46 13.84
N ASP A 127 1.91 -12.34 12.90
CA ASP A 127 1.53 -13.75 12.91
C ASP A 127 2.52 -14.66 13.63
N MET A 128 3.74 -14.18 13.91
CA MET A 128 4.82 -15.05 14.40
C MET A 128 4.53 -15.68 15.76
N ARG A 129 3.58 -15.14 16.53
CA ARG A 129 3.09 -15.75 17.76
C ARG A 129 2.42 -17.12 17.53
N LEU A 130 1.81 -17.34 16.36
CA LEU A 130 1.30 -18.66 15.95
C LEU A 130 2.42 -19.66 15.60
N TYR A 131 3.62 -19.14 15.29
CA TYR A 131 4.75 -19.94 14.77
C TYR A 131 5.86 -20.18 15.79
N GLN A 132 5.60 -20.01 17.08
CA GLN A 132 6.58 -20.31 18.14
C GLN A 132 6.91 -21.82 18.23
N ASP A 133 5.88 -22.65 18.01
CA ASP A 133 5.96 -24.12 18.01
C ASP A 133 5.75 -24.76 16.62
N ARG A 134 5.53 -23.94 15.60
CA ARG A 134 5.25 -24.39 14.23
C ARG A 134 6.32 -23.89 13.27
N ALA A 135 6.82 -24.81 12.43
CA ALA A 135 7.77 -24.44 11.40
C ALA A 135 7.09 -23.71 10.25
N LEU A 136 7.66 -22.58 9.85
CA LEU A 136 7.33 -21.91 8.60
C LEU A 136 7.75 -22.78 7.42
N THR A 137 6.96 -22.72 6.36
CA THR A 137 7.32 -23.27 5.06
C THR A 137 7.57 -22.15 4.07
N LYS A 138 8.35 -22.41 3.02
CA LYS A 138 8.55 -21.45 1.93
C LYS A 138 7.21 -20.99 1.32
N ARG A 139 6.22 -21.88 1.21
CA ARG A 139 4.89 -21.56 0.71
C ARG A 139 4.16 -20.58 1.62
N LYS A 140 4.19 -20.81 2.95
CA LYS A 140 3.56 -19.92 3.94
C LYS A 140 4.27 -18.57 4.05
N LEU A 141 5.59 -18.55 3.93
CA LEU A 141 6.33 -17.29 3.90
C LEU A 141 6.09 -16.52 2.58
N GLY A 142 5.81 -17.23 1.47
CA GLY A 142 5.57 -16.62 0.17
C GLY A 142 6.82 -15.96 -0.43
N THR A 143 6.61 -15.19 -1.48
CA THR A 143 7.69 -14.49 -2.21
C THR A 143 7.42 -13.00 -2.37
N THR A 144 6.25 -12.53 -1.90
CA THR A 144 5.76 -11.16 -2.11
C THR A 144 6.17 -10.18 -1.02
N HIS A 145 6.68 -10.66 0.11
CA HIS A 145 7.10 -9.78 1.20
C HIS A 145 8.19 -8.81 0.77
N THR A 146 8.04 -7.57 1.19
CA THR A 146 9.11 -6.57 1.14
C THR A 146 10.23 -6.94 2.13
N SER A 147 11.38 -6.30 1.98
CA SER A 147 12.48 -6.43 2.94
C SER A 147 12.05 -6.01 4.34
N ALA A 148 11.33 -4.90 4.46
CA ALA A 148 10.86 -4.39 5.75
C ALA A 148 9.90 -5.39 6.45
N GLU A 149 8.98 -6.02 5.69
CA GLU A 149 8.09 -7.05 6.25
C GLU A 149 8.87 -8.28 6.72
N LEU A 150 9.86 -8.74 5.95
CA LEU A 150 10.73 -9.85 6.36
C LEU A 150 11.55 -9.49 7.62
N THR A 151 12.01 -8.24 7.71
CA THR A 151 12.70 -7.72 8.90
C THR A 151 11.78 -7.73 10.11
N VAL A 152 10.53 -7.27 9.96
CA VAL A 152 9.53 -7.33 11.04
C VAL A 152 9.23 -8.76 11.45
N LEU A 153 9.00 -9.69 10.49
CA LEU A 153 8.73 -11.10 10.79
C LEU A 153 9.88 -11.76 11.56
N ALA A 154 11.14 -11.50 11.17
CA ALA A 154 12.30 -11.99 11.89
C ALA A 154 12.40 -11.41 13.29
N ALA A 155 12.25 -10.08 13.39
CA ALA A 155 12.32 -9.36 14.65
C ALA A 155 11.19 -9.74 15.61
N GLU A 156 10.00 -10.05 15.11
CA GLU A 156 8.85 -10.47 15.91
C GLU A 156 9.14 -11.76 16.70
N ILE A 157 9.86 -12.72 16.09
CA ILE A 157 10.31 -13.93 16.79
C ILE A 157 11.14 -13.57 18.02
N GLU A 158 12.04 -12.61 17.89
CA GLU A 158 12.91 -12.18 19.00
C GLU A 158 12.17 -11.25 19.98
N ALA A 159 11.25 -10.42 19.49
CA ALA A 159 10.42 -9.50 20.29
C ALA A 159 9.49 -10.25 21.25
N ILE A 160 8.98 -11.43 20.85
CA ILE A 160 8.18 -12.32 21.72
C ILE A 160 8.99 -12.69 22.97
N HIS A 161 10.30 -12.75 22.88
CA HIS A 161 11.22 -13.01 24.00
C HIS A 161 11.81 -11.73 24.63
N GLY A 162 11.22 -10.57 24.30
CA GLY A 162 11.56 -9.29 24.91
C GLY A 162 12.82 -8.62 24.38
N LYS A 163 13.31 -8.99 23.18
CA LYS A 163 14.44 -8.28 22.56
C LYS A 163 14.12 -6.81 22.34
N ARG A 164 15.06 -5.92 22.67
CA ARG A 164 15.06 -4.50 22.29
C ARG A 164 15.80 -4.30 20.98
N PHE A 165 15.33 -3.32 20.20
CA PHE A 165 15.88 -2.98 18.87
C PHE A 165 16.45 -1.57 18.86
N ASP A 166 17.31 -1.26 19.86
CA ASP A 166 17.84 0.09 20.10
C ASP A 166 18.63 0.65 18.90
N ASP A 167 19.23 -0.23 18.08
CA ASP A 167 19.96 0.14 16.86
C ASP A 167 19.04 0.43 15.65
N THR A 168 17.73 0.16 15.77
CA THR A 168 16.74 0.32 14.68
C THR A 168 15.50 1.00 15.23
N VAL A 169 15.53 2.33 15.28
CA VAL A 169 14.52 3.15 15.96
C VAL A 169 13.09 2.84 15.50
N TRP A 170 12.85 2.77 14.18
CA TRP A 170 11.52 2.48 13.65
C TRP A 170 11.00 1.09 14.06
N LEU A 171 11.91 0.11 14.18
CA LEU A 171 11.55 -1.25 14.57
C LEU A 171 11.20 -1.32 16.06
N GLN A 172 11.94 -0.59 16.91
CA GLN A 172 11.60 -0.44 18.32
C GLN A 172 10.23 0.22 18.48
N GLN A 173 9.98 1.35 17.78
CA GLN A 173 8.68 2.03 17.79
C GLN A 173 7.56 1.10 17.30
N TYR A 174 7.82 0.32 16.25
CA TYR A 174 6.86 -0.67 15.76
C TYR A 174 6.43 -1.63 16.87
N PHE A 175 7.36 -2.17 17.68
CA PHE A 175 7.04 -3.09 18.76
C PHE A 175 6.45 -2.38 19.98
N ASP A 176 6.87 -1.19 20.33
CA ASP A 176 6.30 -0.40 21.44
C ASP A 176 4.79 -0.14 21.24
N GLU A 177 4.31 -0.08 20.00
CA GLU A 177 2.89 0.00 19.68
C GLU A 177 2.13 -1.33 19.82
N ARG A 178 2.81 -2.44 20.11
CA ARG A 178 2.16 -3.77 20.22
C ARG A 178 1.76 -4.03 21.67
N TYR A 179 0.48 -4.35 21.89
CA TYR A 179 -0.08 -4.60 23.24
C TYR A 179 0.58 -5.77 23.96
N TRP A 180 1.19 -6.70 23.24
CA TRP A 180 1.83 -7.94 23.76
C TRP A 180 3.33 -7.79 23.97
N TYR A 181 3.96 -6.75 23.41
CA TYR A 181 5.41 -6.58 23.52
C TYR A 181 5.80 -6.05 24.90
N HIS A 182 6.75 -6.70 25.53
CA HIS A 182 7.36 -6.27 26.78
C HIS A 182 8.87 -6.47 26.67
N ALA A 183 9.62 -5.38 26.70
CA ALA A 183 11.09 -5.46 26.69
C ALA A 183 11.59 -6.17 27.94
N ALA A 184 12.45 -7.17 27.76
CA ALA A 184 13.15 -7.84 28.85
C ALA A 184 14.31 -6.97 29.32
N GLU A 185 14.67 -7.04 30.61
CA GLU A 185 15.90 -6.40 31.11
C GLU A 185 17.13 -6.94 30.38
N ARG A 186 17.13 -8.22 30.06
CA ARG A 186 18.18 -8.88 29.31
C ARG A 186 17.59 -9.91 28.36
N TYR A 187 17.78 -9.71 27.07
CA TYR A 187 17.46 -10.69 26.03
C TYR A 187 18.56 -11.74 25.90
N ASP A 188 18.19 -13.03 25.92
CA ASP A 188 19.11 -14.13 25.63
C ASP A 188 18.64 -14.90 24.39
N PRO A 189 19.36 -14.84 23.25
CA PRO A 189 18.98 -15.56 22.03
C PRO A 189 19.00 -17.10 22.19
N LYS A 190 19.64 -17.64 23.25
CA LYS A 190 19.59 -19.06 23.56
C LYS A 190 18.21 -19.52 24.02
N GLY A 191 17.37 -18.61 24.49
CA GLY A 191 15.96 -18.85 24.86
C GLY A 191 15.07 -19.22 23.69
N LEU A 192 15.47 -18.92 22.45
CA LEU A 192 14.71 -19.30 21.27
C LEU A 192 14.65 -20.82 21.11
N SER A 193 13.44 -21.34 20.82
CA SER A 193 13.22 -22.73 20.50
C SER A 193 13.95 -23.17 19.22
N LEU A 194 14.09 -24.48 19.01
CA LEU A 194 14.63 -24.98 17.74
C LEU A 194 13.77 -24.58 16.53
N VAL A 195 12.45 -24.51 16.71
CA VAL A 195 11.50 -24.11 15.65
C VAL A 195 11.70 -22.65 15.30
N GLU A 196 11.77 -21.76 16.28
CA GLU A 196 11.99 -20.33 16.09
C GLU A 196 13.32 -20.05 15.38
N ARG A 197 14.41 -20.73 15.78
CA ARG A 197 15.70 -20.64 15.08
C ARG A 197 15.61 -21.10 13.62
N LYS A 198 14.83 -22.15 13.32
CA LYS A 198 14.61 -22.62 11.93
C LYS A 198 13.78 -21.59 11.14
N ASN A 199 12.79 -20.99 11.76
CA ASN A 199 11.97 -19.94 11.13
C ASN A 199 12.82 -18.71 10.81
N LEU A 200 13.67 -18.24 11.74
CA LEU A 200 14.64 -17.17 11.49
C LEU A 200 15.58 -17.50 10.33
N ALA A 201 16.16 -18.72 10.31
CA ALA A 201 17.05 -19.13 9.24
C ALA A 201 16.35 -19.18 7.87
N LEU A 202 15.06 -19.57 7.83
CA LEU A 202 14.27 -19.53 6.60
C LEU A 202 14.06 -18.10 6.11
N ILE A 203 13.65 -17.18 6.99
CA ILE A 203 13.45 -15.75 6.64
C ILE A 203 14.76 -15.14 6.12
N ASP A 204 15.87 -15.33 6.82
CA ASP A 204 17.20 -14.85 6.40
C ASP A 204 17.60 -15.43 5.03
N SER A 205 17.27 -16.70 4.75
CA SER A 205 17.54 -17.31 3.45
C SER A 205 16.79 -16.63 2.31
N ILE A 206 15.54 -16.21 2.54
CA ILE A 206 14.74 -15.45 1.56
C ILE A 206 15.31 -14.05 1.35
N GLN A 207 15.65 -13.33 2.42
CA GLN A 207 16.31 -12.03 2.32
C GLN A 207 17.62 -12.10 1.52
N LYS A 208 18.45 -13.12 1.78
CA LYS A 208 19.69 -13.34 1.01
C LYS A 208 19.42 -13.66 -0.45
N GLN A 209 18.36 -14.39 -0.76
CA GLN A 209 17.96 -14.68 -2.13
C GLN A 209 17.51 -13.40 -2.87
N LYS A 210 16.69 -12.55 -2.23
CA LYS A 210 16.25 -11.27 -2.81
C LYS A 210 17.43 -10.40 -3.26
N ARG A 211 18.49 -10.31 -2.47
CA ARG A 211 19.71 -9.55 -2.83
C ARG A 211 20.41 -10.01 -4.11
N ARG A 212 20.13 -11.23 -4.58
CA ARG A 212 20.86 -11.87 -5.71
C ARG A 212 20.02 -12.04 -6.96
N VAL A 213 18.72 -12.21 -6.83
CA VAL A 213 17.86 -12.71 -7.91
C VAL A 213 16.85 -11.67 -8.38
N ALA A 214 16.23 -10.94 -7.48
CA ALA A 214 15.19 -9.98 -7.80
C ALA A 214 15.13 -8.89 -6.72
N ILE A 215 14.78 -7.69 -7.15
CA ILE A 215 14.51 -6.54 -6.29
C ILE A 215 13.08 -6.09 -6.54
N SER A 216 12.42 -5.57 -5.52
CA SER A 216 11.08 -4.99 -5.59
C SER A 216 10.99 -3.73 -4.73
N PRO A 217 10.01 -2.84 -4.93
CA PRO A 217 9.75 -1.73 -4.01
C PRO A 217 9.62 -2.25 -2.58
N GLY A 218 10.33 -1.61 -1.64
CA GLY A 218 10.47 -2.04 -0.25
C GLY A 218 11.75 -2.81 0.06
N ASP A 219 12.62 -3.04 -0.94
CA ASP A 219 13.86 -3.81 -0.76
C ASP A 219 15.13 -2.94 -0.67
N MET A 220 15.02 -1.60 -0.73
CA MET A 220 16.20 -0.72 -0.76
C MET A 220 17.05 -0.78 0.52
N GLU A 221 16.47 -1.16 1.66
CA GLU A 221 17.21 -1.45 2.89
C GLU A 221 18.34 -2.49 2.68
N LEU A 222 18.10 -3.48 1.81
CA LEU A 222 19.08 -4.52 1.49
C LEU A 222 20.32 -3.98 0.74
N PHE A 223 20.19 -2.80 0.17
CA PHE A 223 21.22 -2.13 -0.65
C PHE A 223 21.81 -0.91 0.04
N GLU A 224 21.47 -0.65 1.29
CA GLU A 224 22.18 0.33 2.12
C GLU A 224 23.68 0.00 2.13
N ASN A 225 24.49 0.95 1.75
CA ASN A 225 25.95 0.76 1.55
C ASN A 225 26.38 -0.29 0.52
N LYS A 226 25.48 -0.66 -0.45
CA LYS A 226 25.76 -1.60 -1.54
C LYS A 226 25.21 -1.09 -2.86
N LEU A 227 25.91 -1.43 -3.96
CA LEU A 227 25.47 -1.07 -5.30
C LEU A 227 24.44 -2.07 -5.85
N ILE A 228 23.41 -1.55 -6.51
CA ILE A 228 22.44 -2.33 -7.27
C ILE A 228 23.10 -2.72 -8.60
N ALA A 229 23.03 -4.01 -8.94
CA ALA A 229 23.44 -4.46 -10.27
C ALA A 229 22.26 -4.33 -11.25
N ASP A 230 22.51 -3.84 -12.47
CA ASP A 230 21.50 -3.64 -13.53
C ASP A 230 20.58 -4.85 -13.76
N GLN A 231 21.14 -6.07 -13.62
CA GLN A 231 20.36 -7.29 -13.81
C GLN A 231 19.19 -7.44 -12.82
N LEU A 232 19.28 -6.83 -11.65
CA LEU A 232 18.22 -6.86 -10.64
C LEU A 232 17.03 -5.97 -11.02
N LEU A 233 17.25 -4.99 -11.90
CA LEU A 233 16.21 -4.08 -12.39
C LEU A 233 15.42 -4.66 -13.58
N ARG A 234 15.85 -5.81 -14.12
CA ARG A 234 15.21 -6.42 -15.28
C ARG A 234 13.80 -6.91 -14.95
N GLY A 235 12.86 -6.57 -15.81
CA GLY A 235 11.46 -6.99 -15.67
C GLY A 235 10.61 -6.12 -14.76
N LEU A 236 11.21 -5.15 -14.06
CA LEU A 236 10.46 -4.15 -13.31
C LEU A 236 9.70 -3.21 -14.24
N SER A 237 8.51 -2.83 -13.85
CA SER A 237 7.74 -1.78 -14.51
C SER A 237 8.34 -0.39 -14.21
N LEU A 238 7.98 0.60 -15.01
CA LEU A 238 8.37 1.99 -14.75
C LEU A 238 7.83 2.51 -13.41
N HIS A 239 6.69 2.02 -12.96
CA HIS A 239 6.13 2.35 -11.66
C HIS A 239 6.99 1.79 -10.51
N GLU A 240 7.40 0.52 -10.61
CA GLU A 240 8.25 -0.11 -9.61
C GLU A 240 9.63 0.56 -9.53
N LEU A 241 10.23 0.89 -10.67
CA LEU A 241 11.50 1.63 -10.71
C LEU A 241 11.37 3.01 -10.04
N ARG A 242 10.27 3.74 -10.32
CA ARG A 242 9.97 5.02 -9.65
C ARG A 242 9.85 4.85 -8.14
N LEU A 243 9.17 3.80 -7.66
CA LEU A 243 9.07 3.52 -6.24
C LEU A 243 10.43 3.19 -5.62
N LEU A 244 11.24 2.32 -6.24
CA LEU A 244 12.59 2.00 -5.76
C LEU A 244 13.46 3.23 -5.62
N ARG A 245 13.48 4.08 -6.66
CA ARG A 245 14.24 5.33 -6.63
C ARG A 245 13.78 6.27 -5.51
N ASN A 246 12.47 6.45 -5.35
CA ASN A 246 11.92 7.31 -4.31
C ASN A 246 12.05 6.68 -2.91
N GLU A 247 12.14 5.35 -2.79
CA GLU A 247 12.40 4.69 -1.51
C GLU A 247 13.74 5.11 -0.91
N ILE A 248 14.78 5.26 -1.74
CA ILE A 248 16.08 5.76 -1.25
C ILE A 248 15.89 7.14 -0.62
N TYR A 249 15.22 8.07 -1.30
CA TYR A 249 14.92 9.39 -0.76
C TYR A 249 14.05 9.33 0.51
N ALA A 250 13.05 8.46 0.53
CA ALA A 250 12.16 8.29 1.68
C ALA A 250 12.90 7.81 2.93
N ARG A 251 13.88 6.91 2.77
CA ARG A 251 14.73 6.41 3.87
C ARG A 251 15.59 7.49 4.50
N HIS A 252 15.91 8.54 3.74
CA HIS A 252 16.58 9.74 4.25
C HIS A 252 15.61 10.78 4.83
N GLY A 253 14.29 10.54 4.74
CA GLY A 253 13.27 11.42 5.34
C GLY A 253 12.66 12.44 4.38
N ARG A 254 12.87 12.32 3.06
CA ARG A 254 12.28 13.25 2.08
C ARG A 254 10.76 13.28 2.15
N ILE A 255 10.18 14.48 2.27
CA ILE A 255 8.75 14.73 2.12
C ILE A 255 8.42 14.94 0.65
N PHE A 256 7.44 14.19 0.13
CA PHE A 256 7.12 14.21 -1.29
C PHE A 256 5.94 15.16 -1.60
N LYS A 257 6.12 16.01 -2.62
CA LYS A 257 5.04 16.88 -3.13
C LYS A 257 3.98 16.09 -3.90
N THR A 258 4.35 14.95 -4.46
CA THR A 258 3.42 14.07 -5.18
C THR A 258 2.63 13.26 -4.18
N VAL A 259 1.32 13.54 -4.09
CA VAL A 259 0.45 13.03 -3.02
C VAL A 259 0.45 11.52 -2.89
N TRP A 260 0.31 10.77 -4.00
CA TRP A 260 0.30 9.31 -3.95
C TRP A 260 1.65 8.70 -3.49
N ILE A 261 2.79 9.35 -3.82
CA ILE A 261 4.12 8.91 -3.33
C ILE A 261 4.21 9.16 -1.82
N GLN A 262 3.75 10.33 -1.37
CA GLN A 262 3.71 10.67 0.06
C GLN A 262 2.82 9.70 0.84
N GLN A 263 1.66 9.33 0.30
CA GLN A 263 0.77 8.35 0.92
C GLN A 263 1.39 6.94 0.95
N TYR A 264 2.01 6.52 -0.15
CA TYR A 264 2.69 5.22 -0.23
C TYR A 264 3.76 5.07 0.84
N PHE A 265 4.67 6.06 0.96
CA PHE A 265 5.72 6.00 1.98
C PHE A 265 5.19 6.31 3.38
N GLY A 266 4.20 7.18 3.53
CA GLY A 266 3.53 7.46 4.80
C GLY A 266 2.85 6.24 5.44
N GLY A 267 2.53 5.22 4.65
CA GLY A 267 2.06 3.91 5.12
C GLY A 267 3.18 2.98 5.59
N GLN A 268 4.46 3.29 5.31
CA GLN A 268 5.58 2.43 5.67
C GLN A 268 6.01 2.66 7.12
N PRO A 269 6.23 1.60 7.91
CA PRO A 269 6.59 1.74 9.33
C PRO A 269 7.97 2.37 9.56
N TRP A 270 8.84 2.31 8.56
CA TRP A 270 10.21 2.82 8.61
C TRP A 270 10.35 4.27 8.10
N TYR A 271 9.29 4.86 7.54
CA TYR A 271 9.35 6.20 6.98
C TYR A 271 9.26 7.27 8.08
N ASP A 272 10.33 8.05 8.23
CA ASP A 272 10.45 9.15 9.19
C ASP A 272 10.68 10.48 8.42
N PRO A 273 9.61 11.25 8.11
CA PRO A 273 9.71 12.49 7.34
C PRO A 273 10.46 13.58 8.09
N LYS A 274 11.38 14.29 7.41
CA LYS A 274 12.20 15.38 7.95
C LYS A 274 11.95 16.65 7.16
N GLU A 275 11.56 17.73 7.84
CA GLU A 275 11.29 19.02 7.20
C GLU A 275 12.56 19.70 6.64
N ASP A 276 13.71 19.42 7.23
CA ASP A 276 15.02 19.99 6.87
C ASP A 276 15.83 19.13 5.90
N PHE A 277 15.26 18.00 5.41
CA PHE A 277 15.92 17.13 4.44
C PHE A 277 16.35 17.88 3.18
N LYS A 278 17.57 17.60 2.71
CA LYS A 278 18.13 18.13 1.46
C LYS A 278 18.64 17.00 0.58
N ASP A 279 18.38 17.10 -0.72
CA ASP A 279 18.80 16.09 -1.71
C ASP A 279 20.33 15.90 -1.76
N GLU A 280 21.10 16.93 -1.38
CA GLU A 280 22.57 16.92 -1.31
C GLU A 280 23.11 16.01 -0.18
N GLU A 281 22.29 15.66 0.80
CA GLU A 281 22.67 14.75 1.88
C GLU A 281 22.80 13.30 1.41
N ILE A 282 22.18 12.97 0.27
CA ILE A 282 22.31 11.64 -0.33
C ILE A 282 23.68 11.51 -0.97
N SER A 283 24.45 10.54 -0.50
CA SER A 283 25.83 10.32 -0.93
C SER A 283 26.15 8.82 -1.08
N GLY A 284 27.38 8.52 -1.49
CA GLY A 284 27.91 7.17 -1.54
C GLY A 284 27.09 6.22 -2.45
N SER A 285 26.82 5.02 -1.95
CA SER A 285 26.08 3.99 -2.68
C SER A 285 24.66 4.42 -3.03
N ASP A 286 23.98 5.18 -2.17
CA ASP A 286 22.60 5.60 -2.40
C ASP A 286 22.48 6.53 -3.60
N LYS A 287 23.40 7.51 -3.71
CA LYS A 287 23.48 8.37 -4.90
C LYS A 287 23.72 7.56 -6.17
N THR A 288 24.69 6.64 -6.13
CA THR A 288 25.00 5.77 -7.27
C THR A 288 23.82 4.86 -7.64
N ASN A 289 23.08 4.34 -6.65
CA ASN A 289 21.90 3.53 -6.87
C ASN A 289 20.77 4.34 -7.52
N ILE A 290 20.54 5.58 -7.09
CA ILE A 290 19.59 6.50 -7.75
C ILE A 290 19.99 6.70 -9.22
N GLU A 291 21.24 7.02 -9.49
CA GLU A 291 21.76 7.22 -10.85
C GLU A 291 21.59 5.97 -11.71
N THR A 292 21.85 4.78 -11.16
CA THR A 292 21.66 3.49 -11.82
C THR A 292 20.19 3.25 -12.19
N ILE A 293 19.27 3.48 -11.26
CA ILE A 293 17.82 3.33 -11.49
C ILE A 293 17.34 4.33 -12.55
N VAL A 294 17.74 5.61 -12.46
CA VAL A 294 17.39 6.64 -13.44
C VAL A 294 17.91 6.30 -14.83
N ALA A 295 19.16 5.84 -14.94
CA ALA A 295 19.71 5.40 -16.21
C ALA A 295 18.90 4.24 -16.82
N TYR A 296 18.45 3.31 -15.98
CA TYR A 296 17.62 2.18 -16.42
C TYR A 296 16.20 2.63 -16.81
N GLU A 297 15.56 3.54 -16.06
CA GLU A 297 14.29 4.19 -16.43
C GLU A 297 14.39 4.85 -17.82
N ASN A 298 15.43 5.66 -18.05
CA ASN A 298 15.66 6.34 -19.31
C ASN A 298 15.86 5.35 -20.47
N LYS A 299 16.62 4.28 -20.26
CA LYS A 299 16.79 3.21 -21.25
C LYS A 299 15.46 2.56 -21.63
N LEU A 300 14.57 2.34 -20.67
CA LEU A 300 13.24 1.80 -20.94
C LEU A 300 12.38 2.80 -21.72
N HIS A 301 12.41 4.10 -21.37
CA HIS A 301 11.74 5.15 -22.12
C HIS A 301 12.24 5.22 -23.58
N ASP A 302 13.54 5.18 -23.80
CA ASP A 302 14.11 5.19 -25.15
C ASP A 302 13.72 3.93 -25.95
N SER A 303 13.55 2.80 -25.27
CA SER A 303 13.15 1.55 -25.92
C SER A 303 11.72 1.60 -26.51
N ILE A 304 10.87 2.50 -26.05
CA ILE A 304 9.47 2.62 -26.53
C ILE A 304 9.39 2.93 -28.03
N SER A 305 10.36 3.64 -28.57
CA SER A 305 10.41 3.98 -30.01
C SER A 305 11.06 2.90 -30.89
N ASN A 306 11.85 2.00 -30.32
CA ASN A 306 12.68 1.07 -31.11
C ASN A 306 12.51 -0.41 -30.77
N GLN A 307 11.83 -0.73 -29.66
CA GLN A 307 11.58 -2.11 -29.23
C GLN A 307 10.10 -2.31 -28.89
N ALA A 308 9.60 -3.53 -29.16
CA ALA A 308 8.23 -3.89 -28.77
C ALA A 308 8.12 -3.99 -27.25
N ILE A 309 7.22 -3.20 -26.65
CA ILE A 309 6.92 -3.26 -25.23
C ILE A 309 5.80 -4.24 -24.94
N THR A 310 5.70 -4.64 -23.66
CA THR A 310 4.61 -5.45 -23.13
C THR A 310 3.81 -4.65 -22.10
N ALA A 311 2.58 -5.09 -21.80
CA ALA A 311 1.77 -4.47 -20.77
C ALA A 311 2.43 -4.53 -19.36
N ALA A 312 3.34 -5.47 -19.12
CA ALA A 312 4.08 -5.58 -17.85
C ALA A 312 4.92 -4.32 -17.57
N LEU A 313 5.52 -3.71 -18.60
CA LEU A 313 6.27 -2.44 -18.45
C LEU A 313 5.41 -1.30 -17.91
N LEU A 314 4.11 -1.34 -18.19
CA LEU A 314 3.14 -0.29 -17.85
C LEU A 314 2.46 -0.56 -16.50
N GLN A 315 2.67 -1.74 -15.91
CA GLN A 315 1.97 -2.16 -14.71
C GLN A 315 2.16 -1.14 -13.57
N GLY A 316 1.07 -0.78 -12.90
CA GLY A 316 1.07 0.19 -11.80
C GLY A 316 1.10 1.66 -12.22
N LEU A 317 1.32 1.97 -13.51
CA LEU A 317 1.26 3.36 -13.98
C LEU A 317 -0.16 3.91 -13.94
N PHE A 318 -0.29 5.16 -13.50
CA PHE A 318 -1.54 5.90 -13.54
C PHE A 318 -1.89 6.34 -14.95
N LEU A 319 -3.18 6.61 -15.16
CA LEU A 319 -3.72 7.04 -16.44
C LEU A 319 -2.94 8.22 -17.05
N GLU A 320 -2.57 9.19 -16.21
CA GLU A 320 -1.83 10.40 -16.61
C GLU A 320 -0.43 10.05 -17.17
N ASP A 321 0.27 9.12 -16.53
CA ASP A 321 1.60 8.68 -16.96
C ASP A 321 1.51 7.84 -18.25
N VAL A 322 0.52 6.95 -18.34
CA VAL A 322 0.27 6.14 -19.54
C VAL A 322 -0.04 7.01 -20.76
N ARG A 323 -0.86 8.06 -20.58
CA ARG A 323 -1.15 9.04 -21.64
C ARG A 323 0.11 9.78 -22.09
N LYS A 324 0.92 10.26 -21.15
CA LYS A 324 2.19 10.93 -21.48
C LYS A 324 3.09 10.02 -22.30
N MET A 325 3.24 8.75 -21.92
CA MET A 325 4.05 7.78 -22.67
C MET A 325 3.53 7.58 -24.11
N ARG A 326 2.22 7.48 -24.29
CA ARG A 326 1.65 7.39 -25.64
C ARG A 326 1.94 8.65 -26.46
N GLU A 327 1.70 9.82 -25.88
CA GLU A 327 1.93 11.08 -26.57
C GLU A 327 3.42 11.37 -26.80
N GLU A 328 4.31 10.83 -25.96
CA GLU A 328 5.77 10.92 -26.18
C GLU A 328 6.21 10.28 -27.51
N ILE A 329 5.64 9.14 -27.87
CA ILE A 329 5.94 8.50 -29.17
C ILE A 329 5.65 9.50 -30.31
N TYR A 330 4.51 10.15 -30.27
CA TYR A 330 4.16 11.17 -31.28
C TYR A 330 5.01 12.42 -31.18
N ALA A 331 5.35 12.86 -29.97
CA ALA A 331 6.17 14.05 -29.72
C ALA A 331 7.61 13.89 -30.27
N ARG A 332 8.16 12.68 -30.22
CA ARG A 332 9.48 12.37 -30.80
C ARG A 332 9.54 12.57 -32.32
N HIS A 333 8.38 12.53 -33.00
CA HIS A 333 8.21 12.87 -34.41
C HIS A 333 7.74 14.32 -34.64
N GLY A 334 7.65 15.11 -33.56
CA GLY A 334 7.31 16.53 -33.64
C GLY A 334 5.82 16.82 -33.76
N LYS A 335 4.91 15.87 -33.47
CA LYS A 335 3.46 16.12 -33.47
C LYS A 335 3.12 17.35 -32.66
N VAL A 336 2.36 18.27 -33.25
CA VAL A 336 1.76 19.43 -32.57
C VAL A 336 0.44 18.99 -31.93
N PHE A 337 0.32 19.17 -30.63
CA PHE A 337 -0.85 18.71 -29.87
C PHE A 337 -1.90 19.80 -29.80
N LYS A 338 -3.16 19.40 -29.95
CA LYS A 338 -4.32 20.31 -29.84
C LYS A 338 -4.60 20.68 -28.37
N ASP A 339 -4.31 19.75 -27.43
CA ASP A 339 -4.45 20.00 -26.02
C ASP A 339 -3.33 20.94 -25.53
N PRO A 340 -3.67 22.15 -24.98
CA PRO A 340 -2.68 23.14 -24.60
C PRO A 340 -1.70 22.65 -23.51
N TRP A 341 -2.19 21.82 -22.60
CA TRP A 341 -1.35 21.29 -21.51
C TRP A 341 -0.30 20.32 -22.05
N THR A 342 -0.72 19.37 -22.88
CA THR A 342 0.18 18.40 -23.55
C THR A 342 1.20 19.13 -24.44
N GLN A 343 0.74 20.12 -25.22
CA GLN A 343 1.64 20.92 -26.05
C GLN A 343 2.67 21.69 -25.22
N LYS A 344 2.25 22.34 -24.14
CA LYS A 344 3.14 23.06 -23.23
C LYS A 344 4.15 22.13 -22.56
N TYR A 345 3.69 20.95 -22.14
CA TYR A 345 4.56 19.95 -21.52
C TYR A 345 5.69 19.53 -22.47
N PHE A 346 5.36 19.09 -23.69
CA PHE A 346 6.41 18.66 -24.64
C PHE A 346 7.27 19.82 -25.11
N ALA A 347 6.70 21.01 -25.33
CA ALA A 347 7.46 22.20 -25.72
C ALA A 347 8.49 22.65 -24.64
N SER A 348 8.36 22.23 -23.40
CA SER A 348 9.35 22.50 -22.35
C SER A 348 10.53 21.51 -22.32
N LEU A 349 10.50 20.49 -23.20
CA LEU A 349 11.55 19.46 -23.27
C LEU A 349 12.55 19.80 -24.39
N ASP A 350 13.84 19.80 -24.10
CA ASP A 350 14.92 20.20 -25.01
C ASP A 350 14.97 19.39 -26.33
N TRP A 351 14.53 18.13 -26.27
CA TRP A 351 14.53 17.24 -27.42
C TRP A 351 13.31 17.41 -28.34
N TYR A 352 12.23 18.04 -27.87
CA TYR A 352 11.03 18.19 -28.68
C TYR A 352 11.20 19.31 -29.75
N LYS A 353 10.90 18.95 -31.00
CA LYS A 353 10.90 19.88 -32.14
C LYS A 353 9.60 19.76 -32.89
N ALA A 354 8.77 20.81 -32.82
CA ALA A 354 7.48 20.83 -33.50
C ALA A 354 7.62 20.63 -35.02
N ASN A 355 6.83 19.71 -35.59
CA ASN A 355 6.74 19.44 -37.01
C ASN A 355 5.28 19.60 -37.45
N PRO A 356 4.91 20.75 -38.03
CA PRO A 356 3.54 21.01 -38.53
C PRO A 356 3.07 20.01 -39.59
N ASN A 357 4.01 19.34 -40.28
CA ASN A 357 3.73 18.34 -41.33
C ASN A 357 3.69 16.90 -40.79
N PHE A 358 3.67 16.72 -39.48
CA PHE A 358 3.57 15.40 -38.89
C PHE A 358 2.33 14.65 -39.37
N THR A 359 2.53 13.40 -39.74
CA THR A 359 1.45 12.43 -40.01
C THR A 359 1.79 11.08 -39.37
N ASP A 360 0.81 10.25 -39.10
CA ASP A 360 1.00 8.92 -38.53
C ASP A 360 1.80 7.98 -39.47
N ALA A 361 2.01 8.39 -40.74
CA ALA A 361 2.87 7.66 -41.67
C ALA A 361 4.37 7.69 -41.27
N SER A 362 4.77 8.70 -40.50
CA SER A 362 6.16 8.81 -40.00
C SER A 362 6.47 7.83 -38.86
N LEU A 363 5.44 7.25 -38.24
CA LEU A 363 5.62 6.26 -37.17
C LEU A 363 6.09 4.90 -37.74
N SER A 364 7.08 4.32 -37.10
CA SER A 364 7.56 2.97 -37.39
C SER A 364 6.50 1.90 -37.05
N ALA A 365 6.68 0.69 -37.55
CA ALA A 365 5.81 -0.45 -37.23
C ALA A 365 5.86 -0.78 -35.71
N VAL A 366 7.01 -0.62 -35.06
CA VAL A 366 7.19 -0.83 -33.63
C VAL A 366 6.42 0.20 -32.84
N GLU A 367 6.53 1.49 -33.17
CA GLU A 367 5.82 2.57 -32.50
C GLU A 367 4.31 2.41 -32.61
N LYS A 368 3.79 2.09 -33.82
CA LYS A 368 2.36 1.81 -34.03
C LYS A 368 1.88 0.66 -33.14
N ARG A 369 2.67 -0.43 -33.02
CA ARG A 369 2.37 -1.54 -32.12
C ARG A 369 2.37 -1.10 -30.66
N ASN A 370 3.36 -0.33 -30.24
CA ASN A 370 3.48 0.15 -28.86
C ASN A 370 2.34 1.09 -28.50
N ILE A 371 1.90 1.97 -29.40
CA ILE A 371 0.70 2.81 -29.22
C ILE A 371 -0.53 1.95 -28.95
N VAL A 372 -0.71 0.83 -29.64
CA VAL A 372 -1.83 -0.11 -29.42
C VAL A 372 -1.76 -0.74 -28.02
N VAL A 373 -0.54 -1.19 -27.61
CA VAL A 373 -0.33 -1.78 -26.27
C VAL A 373 -0.62 -0.75 -25.19
N ILE A 374 -0.09 0.48 -25.30
CA ILE A 374 -0.30 1.56 -24.34
C ILE A 374 -1.78 1.95 -24.29
N GLY A 375 -2.44 2.13 -25.45
CA GLY A 375 -3.87 2.45 -25.52
C GLY A 375 -4.77 1.35 -24.97
N GLY A 376 -4.36 0.09 -25.08
CA GLY A 376 -5.05 -1.04 -24.43
C GLY A 376 -4.92 -1.01 -22.91
N TYR A 377 -3.78 -0.59 -22.37
CA TYR A 377 -3.57 -0.41 -20.93
C TYR A 377 -4.32 0.82 -20.41
N GLU A 378 -4.29 1.94 -21.15
CA GLU A 378 -4.97 3.20 -20.80
C GLU A 378 -6.46 3.02 -20.48
N LYS A 379 -7.15 2.12 -21.20
CA LYS A 379 -8.58 1.85 -21.01
C LYS A 379 -8.94 1.30 -19.62
N ARG A 380 -7.99 0.78 -18.88
CA ARG A 380 -8.17 0.16 -17.56
C ARG A 380 -7.28 0.77 -16.47
N ALA A 381 -6.42 1.71 -16.84
CA ALA A 381 -5.61 2.43 -15.87
C ALA A 381 -6.49 3.40 -15.06
N VAL A 382 -6.24 3.45 -13.76
CA VAL A 382 -6.90 4.39 -12.85
C VAL A 382 -6.15 5.71 -12.80
N THR A 383 -6.83 6.78 -12.40
CA THR A 383 -6.18 8.07 -12.18
C THR A 383 -5.44 8.09 -10.84
N ALA A 384 -4.38 8.89 -10.73
CA ALA A 384 -3.70 9.08 -9.44
C ALA A 384 -4.65 9.68 -8.38
N MET A 385 -5.64 10.46 -8.80
CA MET A 385 -6.66 11.05 -7.90
C MET A 385 -7.56 9.98 -7.29
N SER A 386 -7.93 8.92 -8.02
CA SER A 386 -8.81 7.85 -7.50
C SER A 386 -8.16 7.06 -6.36
N THR A 387 -6.83 7.07 -6.24
CA THR A 387 -6.12 6.43 -5.11
C THR A 387 -6.05 7.32 -3.87
N ILE A 388 -6.38 8.62 -4.02
CA ILE A 388 -6.36 9.59 -2.93
C ILE A 388 -7.74 9.66 -2.25
N GLU A 389 -8.80 9.44 -3.01
CA GLU A 389 -10.20 9.53 -2.55
C GLU A 389 -10.73 8.21 -1.96
N GLY A 390 -10.03 7.10 -2.11
CA GLY A 390 -10.35 5.79 -1.53
C GLY A 390 -9.64 5.57 -0.21
#